data_5a7ec978601c8fb6be319b9547bd23e1
#
_entry.id   5a7ec978601c8fb6be319b9547bd23e1
#
_cell.length_a   1.000
_cell.length_b   1.000
_cell.length_c   1.000
_cell.angle_alpha   90.00
_cell.angle_beta   90.00
_cell.angle_gamma   90.00
#
_symmetry.space_group_name_H-M   'P 1'
#
loop_
_entity.id
_entity.type
_entity.pdbx_description
1 polymer ?
#
loop_
_entity_poly.entity_id
_entity_poly.type
_entity_poly.pdbx_seq_one_letter_code
_entity_poly.pdbx_strand_id
1 'polypeptide(L)'
;MRSQARTFQYYLIAVSVIAAVVWVSELYHTQWSLNTALQLLIFGVLAIASESLPVIMSNGSRVSVGFAMYFSSLILFPPGVSFSVAAVGGLLVFRNTKLHNRVFNGAQFVLSLKMASLVTALFNVSGFHPCLRFFLVYFLAAFVYIVVNMVTISFALSFMQGKSAWGIWLSSISWSMPNFLALALLGFLIALIFNNYGPLGLVFLTIPLLLSRFTFQRYIDMRTNYFSTIEALVKAIEAKDKYTRGHSDRVSRYSVAIAGALGLRDEKIEAVKFCAILHDLGKIGISENILNKEDKLLDREWETIRDHPVIGENIIKDIRFLYKIGPGVRHH
;
A
#
# COMPACT_ATOMS: atom_id res chain seq x y z
N MET A 1 21.77 17.80 2.59
CA MET A 1 21.47 16.61 3.42
C MET A 1 21.27 16.92 4.91
N ARG A 2 22.22 17.54 5.65
CA ARG A 2 22.04 17.85 7.10
C ARG A 2 20.91 18.84 7.39
N SER A 3 20.67 19.84 6.55
CA SER A 3 19.57 20.81 6.69
C SER A 3 18.20 20.14 6.53
N GLN A 4 18.04 19.32 5.51
CA GLN A 4 16.78 18.58 5.26
C GLN A 4 16.41 17.62 6.41
N ALA A 5 17.42 16.93 6.96
CA ALA A 5 17.20 16.05 8.11
C ALA A 5 16.73 16.82 9.35
N ARG A 6 17.23 18.06 9.59
CA ARG A 6 16.75 18.92 10.68
C ARG A 6 15.34 19.42 10.45
N THR A 7 15.01 19.88 9.23
CA THR A 7 13.64 20.32 8.89
C THR A 7 12.63 19.19 9.08
N PHE A 8 12.96 17.99 8.64
CA PHE A 8 12.14 16.82 8.88
C PHE A 8 11.90 16.54 10.37
N GLN A 9 12.97 16.60 11.20
CA GLN A 9 12.83 16.40 12.65
C GLN A 9 11.96 17.47 13.30
N TYR A 10 12.14 18.76 12.96
CA TYR A 10 11.28 19.84 13.47
C TYR A 10 9.82 19.65 13.09
N TYR A 11 9.55 19.21 11.85
CA TYR A 11 8.19 18.91 11.41
C TYR A 11 7.56 17.77 12.22
N LEU A 12 8.28 16.66 12.44
CA LEU A 12 7.81 15.55 13.26
C LEU A 12 7.49 15.99 14.70
N ILE A 13 8.38 16.78 15.31
CA ILE A 13 8.20 17.30 16.65
C ILE A 13 6.95 18.22 16.70
N ALA A 14 6.83 19.16 15.77
CA ALA A 14 5.70 20.09 15.73
C ALA A 14 4.35 19.35 15.61
N VAL A 15 4.23 18.41 14.66
CA VAL A 15 3.02 17.58 14.49
C VAL A 15 2.72 16.79 15.75
N SER A 16 3.73 16.18 16.38
CA SER A 16 3.57 15.38 17.58
C SER A 16 3.14 16.22 18.80
N VAL A 17 3.70 17.41 18.99
CA VAL A 17 3.33 18.32 20.08
C VAL A 17 1.91 18.83 19.91
N ILE A 18 1.54 19.28 18.71
CA ILE A 18 0.17 19.76 18.44
C ILE A 18 -0.84 18.63 18.69
N ALA A 19 -0.56 17.42 18.21
CA ALA A 19 -1.43 16.27 18.42
C ALA A 19 -1.55 15.90 19.89
N ALA A 20 -0.46 15.95 20.66
CA ALA A 20 -0.47 15.68 22.09
C ALA A 20 -1.33 16.69 22.86
N VAL A 21 -1.21 17.99 22.54
CA VAL A 21 -2.03 19.04 23.15
C VAL A 21 -3.51 18.82 22.85
N VAL A 22 -3.85 18.54 21.60
CA VAL A 22 -5.23 18.24 21.17
C VAL A 22 -5.76 17.01 21.90
N TRP A 23 -4.99 15.93 21.93
CA TRP A 23 -5.39 14.68 22.58
C TRP A 23 -5.61 14.86 24.09
N VAL A 24 -4.66 15.47 24.80
CA VAL A 24 -4.75 15.72 26.25
C VAL A 24 -5.94 16.61 26.58
N SER A 25 -6.20 17.66 25.77
CA SER A 25 -7.37 18.51 25.92
C SER A 25 -8.68 17.72 25.86
N GLU A 26 -8.82 16.82 24.88
CA GLU A 26 -10.04 16.01 24.73
C GLU A 26 -10.16 14.93 25.81
N LEU A 27 -9.04 14.39 26.31
CA LEU A 27 -9.05 13.47 27.46
C LEU A 27 -9.62 14.15 28.70
N TYR A 28 -9.24 15.42 28.95
CA TYR A 28 -9.73 16.19 30.10
C TYR A 28 -11.23 16.44 30.03
N HIS A 29 -11.80 16.68 28.85
CA HIS A 29 -13.22 16.92 28.65
C HIS A 29 -14.07 15.64 28.54
N THR A 30 -13.44 14.45 28.47
CA THR A 30 -14.15 13.19 28.36
C THR A 30 -14.62 12.69 29.74
N GLN A 31 -15.90 12.40 29.87
CA GLN A 31 -16.44 11.72 31.06
C GLN A 31 -16.07 10.23 31.03
N TRP A 32 -15.13 9.86 31.86
CA TRP A 32 -14.67 8.48 31.98
C TRP A 32 -15.63 7.64 32.82
N SER A 33 -16.01 6.48 32.28
CA SER A 33 -16.79 5.44 32.93
C SER A 33 -16.16 4.09 32.63
N LEU A 34 -16.59 3.03 33.33
CA LEU A 34 -16.15 1.68 33.00
C LEU A 34 -16.48 1.31 31.54
N ASN A 35 -17.63 1.75 31.05
CA ASN A 35 -18.06 1.51 29.67
C ASN A 35 -17.13 2.19 28.65
N THR A 36 -16.78 3.47 28.85
CA THR A 36 -15.85 4.18 27.96
C THR A 36 -14.45 3.59 27.99
N ALA A 37 -14.00 3.09 29.15
CA ALA A 37 -12.73 2.38 29.27
C ALA A 37 -12.73 1.03 28.53
N LEU A 38 -13.80 0.26 28.61
CA LEU A 38 -13.97 -0.98 27.85
C LEU A 38 -14.04 -0.73 26.34
N GLN A 39 -14.75 0.31 25.92
CA GLN A 39 -14.79 0.72 24.50
C GLN A 39 -13.41 1.07 23.97
N LEU A 40 -12.63 1.86 24.73
CA LEU A 40 -11.24 2.18 24.40
C LEU A 40 -10.39 0.90 24.31
N LEU A 41 -10.52 -0.01 25.26
CA LEU A 41 -9.78 -1.27 25.27
C LEU A 41 -10.07 -2.10 24.01
N ILE A 42 -11.35 -2.34 23.69
CA ILE A 42 -11.78 -3.15 22.55
C ILE A 42 -11.30 -2.52 21.24
N PHE A 43 -11.63 -1.26 20.99
CA PHE A 43 -11.26 -0.57 19.74
C PHE A 43 -9.75 -0.29 19.67
N GLY A 44 -9.08 -0.05 20.79
CA GLY A 44 -7.63 0.09 20.85
C GLY A 44 -6.90 -1.19 20.44
N VAL A 45 -7.33 -2.36 20.96
CA VAL A 45 -6.77 -3.67 20.56
C VAL A 45 -7.02 -3.93 19.07
N LEU A 46 -8.23 -3.70 18.58
CA LEU A 46 -8.55 -3.86 17.16
C LEU A 46 -7.76 -2.89 16.27
N ALA A 47 -7.55 -1.64 16.70
CA ALA A 47 -6.75 -0.67 15.98
C ALA A 47 -5.26 -1.09 15.91
N ILE A 48 -4.68 -1.52 17.04
CA ILE A 48 -3.31 -2.06 17.08
C ILE A 48 -3.17 -3.27 16.15
N ALA A 49 -4.11 -4.22 16.20
CA ALA A 49 -4.11 -5.40 15.34
C ALA A 49 -4.19 -5.01 13.86
N SER A 50 -5.09 -4.09 13.52
CA SER A 50 -5.29 -3.58 12.15
C SER A 50 -4.03 -2.91 11.58
N GLU A 51 -3.34 -2.09 12.37
CA GLU A 51 -2.09 -1.43 11.96
C GLU A 51 -0.90 -2.39 11.95
N SER A 52 -0.91 -3.41 12.79
CA SER A 52 0.16 -4.40 12.88
C SER A 52 0.11 -5.44 11.75
N LEU A 53 -1.05 -5.61 11.13
CA LEU A 53 -1.33 -6.60 10.10
C LEU A 53 -1.71 -5.97 8.74
N PRO A 54 -0.93 -5.03 8.18
CA PRO A 54 -1.25 -4.45 6.88
C PRO A 54 -1.12 -5.48 5.77
N VAL A 55 -1.79 -5.25 4.67
CA VAL A 55 -1.51 -5.93 3.40
C VAL A 55 -0.33 -5.25 2.73
N ILE A 56 0.67 -6.03 2.35
CA ILE A 56 1.86 -5.55 1.63
C ILE A 56 1.61 -5.74 0.15
N MET A 57 1.57 -4.64 -0.60
CA MET A 57 1.38 -4.64 -2.05
C MET A 57 2.69 -4.95 -2.78
N SER A 58 2.61 -5.39 -4.03
CA SER A 58 3.78 -5.71 -4.87
C SER A 58 4.76 -4.54 -5.07
N ASN A 59 4.28 -3.29 -5.00
CA ASN A 59 5.10 -2.07 -5.06
C ASN A 59 5.74 -1.69 -3.72
N GLY A 60 5.60 -2.53 -2.68
CA GLY A 60 6.11 -2.27 -1.32
C GLY A 60 5.23 -1.34 -0.48
N SER A 61 4.15 -0.76 -1.03
CA SER A 61 3.20 0.02 -0.24
C SER A 61 2.40 -0.88 0.70
N ARG A 62 1.89 -0.29 1.77
CA ARG A 62 1.21 -1.01 2.84
C ARG A 62 -0.14 -0.40 3.09
N VAL A 63 -1.15 -1.23 3.09
CA VAL A 63 -2.53 -0.85 3.33
C VAL A 63 -3.01 -1.50 4.62
N SER A 64 -3.40 -0.68 5.60
CA SER A 64 -4.02 -1.16 6.84
C SER A 64 -5.52 -0.85 6.84
N VAL A 65 -6.28 -1.59 7.60
CA VAL A 65 -7.69 -1.29 7.85
C VAL A 65 -7.91 -0.40 9.08
N GLY A 66 -6.82 0.12 9.66
CA GLY A 66 -6.85 0.96 10.87
C GLY A 66 -7.76 2.17 10.75
N PHE A 67 -7.81 2.82 9.58
CA PHE A 67 -8.71 3.94 9.34
C PHE A 67 -10.19 3.58 9.61
N ALA A 68 -10.64 2.38 9.26
CA ALA A 68 -12.00 1.96 9.54
C ALA A 68 -12.30 1.90 11.04
N MET A 69 -11.30 1.49 11.87
CA MET A 69 -11.40 1.49 13.33
C MET A 69 -11.45 2.90 13.91
N TYR A 70 -10.59 3.80 13.40
CA TYR A 70 -10.58 5.21 13.84
C TYR A 70 -11.87 5.91 13.47
N PHE A 71 -12.34 5.70 12.25
CA PHE A 71 -13.55 6.32 11.74
C PHE A 71 -14.82 5.80 12.44
N SER A 72 -14.92 4.49 12.68
CA SER A 72 -16.02 3.93 13.45
C SER A 72 -16.02 4.42 14.90
N SER A 73 -14.84 4.60 15.52
CA SER A 73 -14.75 5.17 16.87
C SER A 73 -15.21 6.62 16.91
N LEU A 74 -14.95 7.41 15.86
CA LEU A 74 -15.45 8.79 15.74
C LEU A 74 -16.99 8.85 15.68
N ILE A 75 -17.62 7.86 15.04
CA ILE A 75 -19.07 7.77 14.94
C ILE A 75 -19.71 7.39 16.28
N LEU A 76 -19.07 6.49 17.03
CA LEU A 76 -19.67 5.82 18.18
C LEU A 76 -19.37 6.49 19.53
N PHE A 77 -18.19 7.10 19.67
CA PHE A 77 -17.64 7.48 20.97
C PHE A 77 -17.32 8.95 21.08
N PRO A 78 -17.20 9.48 22.31
CA PRO A 78 -16.70 10.82 22.56
C PRO A 78 -15.29 11.03 21.97
N PRO A 79 -14.93 12.29 21.62
CA PRO A 79 -13.64 12.58 20.97
C PRO A 79 -12.41 12.05 21.72
N GLY A 80 -12.38 12.13 23.06
CA GLY A 80 -11.24 11.65 23.84
C GLY A 80 -11.03 10.14 23.73
N VAL A 81 -12.10 9.33 23.64
CA VAL A 81 -12.00 7.89 23.38
C VAL A 81 -11.52 7.64 21.95
N SER A 82 -12.12 8.31 20.97
CA SER A 82 -11.78 8.14 19.54
C SER A 82 -10.32 8.52 19.25
N PHE A 83 -9.87 9.64 19.82
CA PHE A 83 -8.47 10.08 19.65
C PHE A 83 -7.48 9.15 20.35
N SER A 84 -7.89 8.57 21.50
CA SER A 84 -7.09 7.56 22.18
C SER A 84 -6.96 6.27 21.37
N VAL A 85 -8.03 5.82 20.71
CA VAL A 85 -7.99 4.67 19.79
C VAL A 85 -6.99 4.93 18.65
N ALA A 86 -7.00 6.12 18.06
CA ALA A 86 -6.09 6.51 16.99
C ALA A 86 -4.63 6.62 17.46
N ALA A 87 -4.41 7.27 18.61
CA ALA A 87 -3.08 7.41 19.22
C ALA A 87 -2.48 6.03 19.54
N VAL A 88 -3.24 5.17 20.20
CA VAL A 88 -2.81 3.82 20.58
C VAL A 88 -2.56 2.96 19.33
N GLY A 89 -3.44 3.01 18.32
CA GLY A 89 -3.25 2.30 17.05
C GLY A 89 -1.96 2.69 16.34
N GLY A 90 -1.60 3.98 16.32
CA GLY A 90 -0.35 4.44 15.70
C GLY A 90 0.91 4.18 16.53
N LEU A 91 0.81 4.28 17.87
CA LEU A 91 1.95 4.16 18.78
C LEU A 91 2.34 2.70 19.06
N LEU A 92 1.36 1.81 19.30
CA LEU A 92 1.58 0.45 19.79
C LEU A 92 1.58 -0.62 18.70
N VAL A 93 2.00 -0.27 17.50
CA VAL A 93 2.10 -1.21 16.37
C VAL A 93 3.15 -2.30 16.66
N PHE A 94 2.75 -3.57 16.57
CA PHE A 94 3.66 -4.73 16.69
C PHE A 94 4.48 -4.90 15.40
N ARG A 95 5.41 -3.97 15.15
CA ARG A 95 6.30 -4.00 13.98
C ARG A 95 7.63 -3.39 14.32
N ASN A 96 8.66 -3.84 13.63
CA ASN A 96 10.01 -3.29 13.74
C ASN A 96 10.12 -1.93 13.02
N THR A 97 9.40 -0.94 13.55
CA THR A 97 9.42 0.45 13.08
C THR A 97 10.06 1.35 14.13
N LYS A 98 10.83 2.34 13.69
CA LYS A 98 11.49 3.29 14.57
C LYS A 98 10.45 4.05 15.42
N LEU A 99 10.76 4.33 16.68
CA LEU A 99 9.84 4.97 17.62
C LEU A 99 9.30 6.31 17.09
N HIS A 100 10.15 7.14 16.49
CA HIS A 100 9.71 8.44 15.94
C HIS A 100 8.64 8.29 14.84
N ASN A 101 8.69 7.22 14.02
CA ASN A 101 7.66 6.95 13.02
C ASN A 101 6.33 6.53 13.68
N ARG A 102 6.38 5.77 14.78
CA ARG A 102 5.17 5.38 15.53
C ARG A 102 4.52 6.60 16.17
N VAL A 103 5.32 7.47 16.81
CA VAL A 103 4.84 8.72 17.39
C VAL A 103 4.21 9.61 16.33
N PHE A 104 4.85 9.76 15.18
CA PHE A 104 4.31 10.53 14.07
C PHE A 104 3.00 9.94 13.54
N ASN A 105 2.91 8.61 13.37
CA ASN A 105 1.69 7.97 12.91
C ASN A 105 0.52 8.18 13.88
N GLY A 106 0.73 7.99 15.18
CA GLY A 106 -0.28 8.29 16.18
C GLY A 106 -0.72 9.75 16.16
N ALA A 107 0.25 10.68 16.06
CA ALA A 107 0.01 12.12 16.02
C ALA A 107 -0.82 12.52 14.78
N GLN A 108 -0.46 12.06 13.60
CA GLN A 108 -1.20 12.39 12.37
C GLN A 108 -2.62 11.82 12.37
N PHE A 109 -2.84 10.60 12.93
CA PHE A 109 -4.18 10.02 13.04
C PHE A 109 -5.06 10.83 13.98
N VAL A 110 -4.52 11.29 15.14
CA VAL A 110 -5.22 12.17 16.07
C VAL A 110 -5.60 13.49 15.41
N LEU A 111 -4.67 14.16 14.71
CA LEU A 111 -4.96 15.42 14.02
C LEU A 111 -6.00 15.26 12.91
N SER A 112 -5.90 14.18 12.15
CA SER A 112 -6.87 13.88 11.09
C SER A 112 -8.27 13.64 11.65
N LEU A 113 -8.38 12.90 12.78
CA LEU A 113 -9.64 12.71 13.48
C LEU A 113 -10.17 14.02 14.10
N LYS A 114 -9.30 14.87 14.64
CA LYS A 114 -9.74 16.19 15.17
C LYS A 114 -10.37 17.02 14.07
N MET A 115 -9.76 17.10 12.89
CA MET A 115 -10.34 17.85 11.77
C MET A 115 -11.68 17.24 11.31
N ALA A 116 -11.78 15.91 11.28
CA ALA A 116 -13.02 15.20 10.99
C ALA A 116 -14.10 15.45 12.06
N SER A 117 -13.73 15.48 13.35
CA SER A 117 -14.66 15.78 14.45
C SER A 117 -15.18 17.20 14.42
N LEU A 118 -14.37 18.17 13.95
CA LEU A 118 -14.84 19.54 13.75
C LEU A 118 -15.95 19.63 12.68
N VAL A 119 -15.89 18.79 11.65
CA VAL A 119 -16.97 18.70 10.65
C VAL A 119 -18.25 18.21 11.31
N THR A 120 -18.20 17.13 12.10
CA THR A 120 -19.41 16.60 12.76
C THR A 120 -19.98 17.59 13.76
N ALA A 121 -19.12 18.32 14.50
CA ALA A 121 -19.52 19.37 15.43
C ALA A 121 -20.17 20.56 14.71
N LEU A 122 -19.61 21.03 13.59
CA LEU A 122 -20.14 22.13 12.79
C LEU A 122 -21.57 21.87 12.31
N PHE A 123 -21.85 20.64 11.94
CA PHE A 123 -23.19 20.23 11.50
C PHE A 123 -24.10 19.71 12.62
N ASN A 124 -23.67 19.79 13.90
CA ASN A 124 -24.40 19.28 15.06
C ASN A 124 -24.87 17.82 14.88
N VAL A 125 -23.98 16.96 14.38
CA VAL A 125 -24.24 15.53 14.27
C VAL A 125 -23.36 14.80 15.27
N SER A 126 -24.02 14.15 16.24
CA SER A 126 -23.36 13.33 17.27
C SER A 126 -24.10 12.03 17.46
N GLY A 127 -23.36 10.97 17.77
CA GLY A 127 -23.92 9.65 17.99
C GLY A 127 -24.40 8.97 16.72
N PHE A 128 -24.91 7.75 16.88
CA PHE A 128 -25.34 6.91 15.75
C PHE A 128 -26.84 7.12 15.47
N HIS A 129 -27.15 7.92 14.44
CA HIS A 129 -28.51 8.17 13.97
C HIS A 129 -28.58 8.05 12.44
N PRO A 130 -28.82 6.84 11.88
CA PRO A 130 -28.69 6.57 10.45
C PRO A 130 -29.80 7.26 9.64
N CYS A 131 -29.54 8.51 9.24
CA CYS A 131 -30.36 9.28 8.31
C CYS A 131 -29.47 9.87 7.20
N LEU A 132 -30.06 10.39 6.14
CA LEU A 132 -29.30 10.94 5.02
C LEU A 132 -28.30 12.02 5.45
N ARG A 133 -28.72 12.94 6.35
CA ARG A 133 -27.84 13.98 6.91
C ARG A 133 -26.65 13.39 7.64
N PHE A 134 -26.86 12.34 8.45
CA PHE A 134 -25.82 11.61 9.16
C PHE A 134 -24.78 11.07 8.18
N PHE A 135 -25.21 10.33 7.14
CA PHE A 135 -24.30 9.76 6.14
C PHE A 135 -23.51 10.84 5.40
N LEU A 136 -24.16 11.93 4.97
CA LEU A 136 -23.50 13.02 4.25
C LEU A 136 -22.42 13.72 5.11
N VAL A 137 -22.73 14.01 6.39
CA VAL A 137 -21.80 14.67 7.29
C VAL A 137 -20.61 13.79 7.63
N TYR A 138 -20.84 12.51 7.94
CA TYR A 138 -19.73 11.59 8.21
C TYR A 138 -18.92 11.26 6.94
N PHE A 139 -19.55 11.23 5.78
CA PHE A 139 -18.82 11.11 4.52
C PHE A 139 -17.89 12.31 4.28
N LEU A 140 -18.38 13.53 4.55
CA LEU A 140 -17.56 14.73 4.50
C LEU A 140 -16.44 14.69 5.57
N ALA A 141 -16.74 14.22 6.77
CA ALA A 141 -15.75 14.05 7.84
C ALA A 141 -14.66 13.04 7.44
N ALA A 142 -15.03 11.92 6.82
CA ALA A 142 -14.09 10.95 6.28
C ALA A 142 -13.20 11.56 5.18
N PHE A 143 -13.78 12.34 4.28
CA PHE A 143 -13.03 13.05 3.25
C PHE A 143 -12.02 14.04 3.86
N VAL A 144 -12.42 14.84 4.84
CA VAL A 144 -11.51 15.76 5.55
C VAL A 144 -10.40 15.00 6.26
N TYR A 145 -10.73 13.88 6.94
CA TYR A 145 -9.71 13.01 7.54
C TYR A 145 -8.65 12.61 6.52
N ILE A 146 -9.08 12.10 5.38
CA ILE A 146 -8.19 11.61 4.32
C ILE A 146 -7.28 12.73 3.80
N VAL A 147 -7.86 13.90 3.49
CA VAL A 147 -7.10 15.06 3.00
C VAL A 147 -6.03 15.47 4.01
N VAL A 148 -6.38 15.63 5.27
CA VAL A 148 -5.44 16.02 6.34
C VAL A 148 -4.35 14.96 6.51
N ASN A 149 -4.72 13.69 6.54
CA ASN A 149 -3.78 12.57 6.65
C ASN A 149 -2.79 12.56 5.49
N MET A 150 -3.27 12.64 4.24
CA MET A 150 -2.43 12.64 3.05
C MET A 150 -1.53 13.87 2.97
N VAL A 151 -2.03 15.06 3.30
CA VAL A 151 -1.24 16.29 3.33
C VAL A 151 -0.11 16.17 4.36
N THR A 152 -0.43 15.71 5.56
CA THR A 152 0.56 15.53 6.63
C THR A 152 1.68 14.55 6.22
N ILE A 153 1.32 13.42 5.60
CA ILE A 153 2.30 12.45 5.08
C ILE A 153 3.12 13.05 3.93
N SER A 154 2.47 13.77 3.00
CA SER A 154 3.15 14.36 1.83
C SER A 154 4.21 15.37 2.23
N PHE A 155 3.96 16.19 3.26
CA PHE A 155 4.97 17.09 3.82
C PHE A 155 6.11 16.32 4.48
N ALA A 156 5.83 15.27 5.27
CA ALA A 156 6.86 14.44 5.87
C ALA A 156 7.79 13.81 4.81
N LEU A 157 7.20 13.23 3.75
CA LEU A 157 7.95 12.63 2.65
C LEU A 157 8.71 13.68 1.82
N SER A 158 8.13 14.87 1.63
CA SER A 158 8.80 15.99 0.93
C SER A 158 10.08 16.39 1.65
N PHE A 159 10.04 16.58 2.97
CA PHE A 159 11.22 16.93 3.76
C PHE A 159 12.24 15.78 3.80
N MET A 160 11.81 14.53 3.74
CA MET A 160 12.70 13.37 3.73
C MET A 160 13.37 13.14 2.37
N GLN A 161 12.63 13.33 1.27
CA GLN A 161 13.08 13.00 -0.09
C GLN A 161 13.56 14.21 -0.90
N GLY A 162 13.30 15.43 -0.44
CA GLY A 162 13.61 16.66 -1.18
C GLY A 162 12.73 16.89 -2.42
N LYS A 163 11.60 16.20 -2.52
CA LYS A 163 10.63 16.33 -3.61
C LYS A 163 9.48 17.29 -3.24
N SER A 164 8.77 17.81 -4.23
CA SER A 164 7.59 18.64 -3.99
C SER A 164 6.50 17.88 -3.25
N ALA A 165 6.00 18.44 -2.13
CA ALA A 165 4.88 17.87 -1.38
C ALA A 165 3.62 17.73 -2.24
N TRP A 166 3.35 18.70 -3.11
CA TRP A 166 2.25 18.68 -4.07
C TRP A 166 2.36 17.55 -5.07
N GLY A 167 3.55 17.31 -5.63
CA GLY A 167 3.81 16.20 -6.55
C GLY A 167 3.59 14.83 -5.87
N ILE A 168 4.05 14.67 -4.62
CA ILE A 168 3.83 13.45 -3.82
C ILE A 168 2.32 13.26 -3.56
N TRP A 169 1.62 14.32 -3.17
CA TRP A 169 0.18 14.27 -2.90
C TRP A 169 -0.62 13.86 -4.14
N LEU A 170 -0.38 14.48 -5.29
CA LEU A 170 -1.05 14.15 -6.55
C LEU A 170 -0.81 12.71 -7.00
N SER A 171 0.42 12.22 -6.89
CA SER A 171 0.74 10.83 -7.26
C SER A 171 0.11 9.79 -6.31
N SER A 172 -0.13 10.18 -5.06
CA SER A 172 -0.70 9.27 -4.05
C SER A 172 -2.23 9.25 -4.06
N ILE A 173 -2.90 10.34 -4.45
CA ILE A 173 -4.35 10.47 -4.30
C ILE A 173 -5.13 9.49 -5.19
N SER A 174 -4.66 9.27 -6.42
CA SER A 174 -5.36 8.46 -7.42
C SER A 174 -5.59 7.01 -6.98
N TRP A 175 -4.61 6.41 -6.32
CA TRP A 175 -4.71 5.03 -5.84
C TRP A 175 -5.21 4.93 -4.38
N SER A 176 -5.01 5.96 -3.56
CA SER A 176 -5.41 5.94 -2.15
C SER A 176 -6.89 6.23 -1.95
N MET A 177 -7.48 7.14 -2.73
CA MET A 177 -8.88 7.56 -2.58
C MET A 177 -9.88 6.39 -2.64
N PRO A 178 -9.84 5.49 -3.65
CA PRO A 178 -10.79 4.36 -3.68
C PRO A 178 -10.67 3.46 -2.46
N ASN A 179 -9.44 3.24 -1.97
CA ASN A 179 -9.20 2.43 -0.79
C ASN A 179 -9.78 3.09 0.48
N PHE A 180 -9.56 4.37 0.68
CA PHE A 180 -10.11 5.10 1.83
C PHE A 180 -11.64 5.17 1.79
N LEU A 181 -12.24 5.31 0.60
CA LEU A 181 -13.69 5.27 0.44
C LEU A 181 -14.25 3.92 0.90
N ALA A 182 -13.65 2.82 0.46
CA ALA A 182 -14.02 1.48 0.89
C ALA A 182 -13.87 1.29 2.41
N LEU A 183 -12.79 1.80 2.99
CA LEU A 183 -12.55 1.75 4.43
C LEU A 183 -13.52 2.65 5.22
N ALA A 184 -13.98 3.78 4.67
CA ALA A 184 -15.02 4.59 5.29
C ALA A 184 -16.35 3.83 5.36
N LEU A 185 -16.75 3.16 4.27
CA LEU A 185 -17.94 2.29 4.25
C LEU A 185 -17.79 1.13 5.26
N LEU A 186 -16.62 0.54 5.36
CA LEU A 186 -16.33 -0.48 6.37
C LEU A 186 -16.44 0.09 7.78
N GLY A 187 -15.96 1.31 8.04
CA GLY A 187 -16.10 2.00 9.33
C GLY A 187 -17.57 2.25 9.70
N PHE A 188 -18.41 2.63 8.74
CA PHE A 188 -19.87 2.69 8.94
C PHE A 188 -20.47 1.34 9.31
N LEU A 189 -20.06 0.28 8.61
CA LEU A 189 -20.53 -1.07 8.88
C LEU A 189 -20.13 -1.53 10.28
N ILE A 190 -18.88 -1.27 10.71
CA ILE A 190 -18.39 -1.54 12.05
C ILE A 190 -19.23 -0.78 13.10
N ALA A 191 -19.48 0.51 12.87
CA ALA A 191 -20.29 1.32 13.76
C ALA A 191 -21.75 0.81 13.85
N LEU A 192 -22.35 0.43 12.73
CA LEU A 192 -23.69 -0.16 12.65
C LEU A 192 -23.78 -1.46 13.45
N ILE A 193 -22.83 -2.35 13.24
CA ILE A 193 -22.79 -3.65 13.89
C ILE A 193 -22.56 -3.51 15.39
N PHE A 194 -21.61 -2.65 15.80
CA PHE A 194 -21.34 -2.40 17.20
C PHE A 194 -22.52 -1.76 17.93
N ASN A 195 -23.21 -0.81 17.29
CA ASN A 195 -24.36 -0.15 17.88
C ASN A 195 -25.55 -1.12 18.12
N ASN A 196 -25.76 -2.09 17.24
CA ASN A 196 -26.90 -3.02 17.33
C ASN A 196 -26.58 -4.31 18.12
N TYR A 197 -25.36 -4.81 18.06
CA TYR A 197 -24.96 -6.11 18.58
C TYR A 197 -23.83 -6.02 19.61
N GLY A 198 -23.33 -4.82 19.91
CA GLY A 198 -22.23 -4.61 20.83
C GLY A 198 -20.92 -5.31 20.43
N PRO A 199 -20.06 -5.66 21.40
CA PRO A 199 -18.77 -6.31 21.15
C PRO A 199 -18.87 -7.65 20.41
N LEU A 200 -19.93 -8.42 20.62
CA LEU A 200 -20.14 -9.70 19.95
C LEU A 200 -20.25 -9.54 18.43
N GLY A 201 -20.90 -8.47 17.96
CA GLY A 201 -21.00 -8.18 16.54
C GLY A 201 -19.62 -7.96 15.90
N LEU A 202 -18.68 -7.34 16.61
CA LEU A 202 -17.31 -7.14 16.12
C LEU A 202 -16.54 -8.45 15.97
N VAL A 203 -16.76 -9.42 16.86
CA VAL A 203 -16.13 -10.75 16.75
C VAL A 203 -16.55 -11.43 15.45
N PHE A 204 -17.86 -11.42 15.14
CA PHE A 204 -18.38 -11.99 13.90
C PHE A 204 -17.86 -11.28 12.64
N LEU A 205 -17.66 -9.94 12.68
CA LEU A 205 -17.11 -9.18 11.57
C LEU A 205 -15.58 -9.40 11.42
N THR A 206 -14.87 -9.56 12.53
CA THR A 206 -13.41 -9.70 12.53
C THR A 206 -12.97 -10.98 11.82
N ILE A 207 -13.69 -12.09 11.97
CA ILE A 207 -13.35 -13.38 11.34
C ILE A 207 -13.32 -13.28 9.81
N PRO A 208 -14.38 -12.82 9.11
CA PRO A 208 -14.33 -12.66 7.65
C PRO A 208 -13.26 -11.68 7.17
N LEU A 209 -13.03 -10.59 7.92
CA LEU A 209 -12.01 -9.61 7.58
C LEU A 209 -10.60 -10.19 7.67
N LEU A 210 -10.29 -10.95 8.73
CA LEU A 210 -9.02 -11.64 8.85
C LEU A 210 -8.84 -12.70 7.75
N LEU A 211 -9.88 -13.49 7.47
CA LEU A 211 -9.84 -14.48 6.39
C LEU A 211 -9.59 -13.81 5.03
N SER A 212 -10.32 -12.74 4.72
CA SER A 212 -10.14 -11.96 3.49
C SER A 212 -8.71 -11.40 3.39
N ARG A 213 -8.19 -10.82 4.49
CA ARG A 213 -6.81 -10.33 4.55
C ARG A 213 -5.79 -11.45 4.29
N PHE A 214 -5.95 -12.59 4.96
CA PHE A 214 -5.05 -13.73 4.77
C PHE A 214 -5.08 -14.24 3.32
N THR A 215 -6.25 -14.40 2.75
CA THR A 215 -6.42 -14.85 1.37
C THR A 215 -5.78 -13.85 0.39
N PHE A 216 -6.00 -12.56 0.59
CA PHE A 216 -5.44 -11.52 -0.26
C PHE A 216 -3.91 -11.44 -0.15
N GLN A 217 -3.35 -11.53 1.09
CA GLN A 217 -1.91 -11.57 1.29
C GLN A 217 -1.28 -12.82 0.63
N ARG A 218 -1.91 -13.99 0.77
CA ARG A 218 -1.45 -15.22 0.11
C ARG A 218 -1.45 -15.09 -1.42
N TYR A 219 -2.47 -14.45 -1.97
CA TYR A 219 -2.52 -14.16 -3.41
C TYR A 219 -1.36 -13.26 -3.86
N ILE A 220 -1.07 -12.19 -3.12
CA ILE A 220 0.06 -11.28 -3.41
C ILE A 220 1.41 -12.03 -3.29
N ASP A 221 1.59 -12.79 -2.20
CA ASP A 221 2.83 -13.56 -1.98
C ASP A 221 3.04 -14.60 -3.09
N MET A 222 1.99 -15.31 -3.47
CA MET A 222 2.03 -16.28 -4.58
C MET A 222 2.43 -15.60 -5.88
N ARG A 223 1.81 -14.45 -6.22
CA ARG A 223 2.16 -13.66 -7.40
C ARG A 223 3.63 -13.23 -7.37
N THR A 224 4.11 -12.72 -6.25
CA THR A 224 5.50 -12.29 -6.08
C THR A 224 6.47 -13.47 -6.23
N ASN A 225 6.14 -14.63 -5.65
CA ASN A 225 6.95 -15.83 -5.77
C ASN A 225 7.01 -16.34 -7.21
N TYR A 226 5.91 -16.30 -7.97
CA TYR A 226 5.94 -16.62 -9.39
C TYR A 226 6.93 -15.76 -10.15
N PHE A 227 6.92 -14.45 -9.94
CA PHE A 227 7.85 -13.55 -10.62
C PHE A 227 9.31 -13.80 -10.22
N SER A 228 9.58 -13.99 -8.93
CA SER A 228 10.92 -14.33 -8.45
C SER A 228 11.44 -15.65 -9.06
N THR A 229 10.56 -16.63 -9.23
CA THR A 229 10.91 -17.91 -9.89
C THR A 229 11.28 -17.70 -11.35
N ILE A 230 10.51 -16.90 -12.08
CA ILE A 230 10.79 -16.57 -13.48
C ILE A 230 12.14 -15.82 -13.60
N GLU A 231 12.37 -14.82 -12.75
CA GLU A 231 13.65 -14.09 -12.72
C GLU A 231 14.84 -15.04 -12.42
N ALA A 232 14.65 -16.00 -11.53
CA ALA A 232 15.67 -17.00 -11.21
C ALA A 232 15.95 -17.92 -12.41
N LEU A 233 14.91 -18.35 -13.17
CA LEU A 233 15.07 -19.15 -14.37
C LEU A 233 15.80 -18.38 -15.48
N VAL A 234 15.46 -17.10 -15.69
CA VAL A 234 16.16 -16.25 -16.66
C VAL A 234 17.63 -16.10 -16.30
N LYS A 235 17.96 -15.86 -15.02
CA LYS A 235 19.35 -15.81 -14.56
C LYS A 235 20.10 -17.12 -14.78
N ALA A 236 19.43 -18.27 -14.64
CA ALA A 236 20.02 -19.58 -14.93
C ALA A 236 20.32 -19.75 -16.43
N ILE A 237 19.45 -19.22 -17.31
CA ILE A 237 19.68 -19.23 -18.75
C ILE A 237 20.81 -18.28 -19.14
N GLU A 238 20.83 -17.05 -18.58
CA GLU A 238 21.94 -16.12 -18.78
C GLU A 238 23.30 -16.66 -18.29
N ALA A 239 23.29 -17.58 -17.31
CA ALA A 239 24.51 -18.22 -16.85
C ALA A 239 25.13 -19.17 -17.89
N LYS A 240 24.32 -19.68 -18.85
CA LYS A 240 24.81 -20.50 -19.98
C LYS A 240 25.43 -19.67 -21.11
N ASP A 241 25.02 -18.39 -21.24
CA ASP A 241 25.50 -17.48 -22.28
C ASP A 241 26.54 -16.52 -21.67
N LYS A 242 27.79 -16.68 -22.01
CA LYS A 242 28.92 -15.87 -21.45
C LYS A 242 28.74 -14.37 -21.70
N TYR A 243 27.98 -13.97 -22.70
CA TYR A 243 27.82 -12.58 -23.14
C TYR A 243 26.63 -11.86 -22.50
N THR A 244 25.67 -12.58 -21.89
CA THR A 244 24.37 -12.01 -21.47
C THR A 244 24.21 -11.82 -19.96
N ARG A 245 25.25 -12.08 -19.16
CA ARG A 245 25.13 -11.91 -17.69
C ARG A 245 24.60 -10.53 -17.28
N GLY A 246 23.43 -10.50 -16.64
CA GLY A 246 22.73 -9.29 -16.20
C GLY A 246 22.21 -8.41 -17.37
N HIS A 247 22.14 -8.96 -18.58
CA HIS A 247 21.60 -8.26 -19.75
C HIS A 247 20.11 -8.00 -19.60
N SER A 248 19.32 -9.01 -19.28
CA SER A 248 17.87 -8.90 -19.13
C SER A 248 17.47 -7.89 -18.05
N ASP A 249 18.23 -7.80 -16.94
CA ASP A 249 18.00 -6.77 -15.89
C ASP A 249 18.27 -5.36 -16.41
N ARG A 250 19.36 -5.15 -17.18
CA ARG A 250 19.66 -3.85 -17.78
C ARG A 250 18.60 -3.45 -18.81
N VAL A 251 18.23 -4.36 -19.72
CA VAL A 251 17.17 -4.13 -20.72
C VAL A 251 15.86 -3.78 -20.02
N SER A 252 15.47 -4.54 -19.00
CA SER A 252 14.25 -4.28 -18.23
C SER A 252 14.26 -2.89 -17.59
N ARG A 253 15.35 -2.47 -16.95
CA ARG A 253 15.46 -1.15 -16.32
C ARG A 253 15.32 -0.01 -17.33
N TYR A 254 15.98 -0.12 -18.49
CA TYR A 254 15.91 0.89 -19.54
C TYR A 254 14.51 0.93 -20.17
N SER A 255 13.93 -0.23 -20.49
CA SER A 255 12.58 -0.31 -21.07
C SER A 255 11.52 0.27 -20.15
N VAL A 256 11.59 -0.01 -18.83
CA VAL A 256 10.69 0.56 -17.83
C VAL A 256 10.86 2.09 -17.73
N ALA A 257 12.10 2.59 -17.75
CA ALA A 257 12.36 4.03 -17.71
C ALA A 257 11.78 4.74 -18.95
N ILE A 258 11.94 4.16 -20.14
CA ILE A 258 11.37 4.68 -21.40
C ILE A 258 9.85 4.64 -21.35
N ALA A 259 9.25 3.51 -20.94
CA ALA A 259 7.80 3.35 -20.82
C ALA A 259 7.18 4.37 -19.83
N GLY A 260 7.88 4.63 -18.72
CA GLY A 260 7.48 5.67 -17.76
C GLY A 260 7.58 7.08 -18.33
N ALA A 261 8.65 7.39 -19.07
CA ALA A 261 8.82 8.70 -19.75
C ALA A 261 7.76 8.93 -20.85
N LEU A 262 7.30 7.87 -21.50
CA LEU A 262 6.19 7.90 -22.47
C LEU A 262 4.81 8.02 -21.82
N GLY A 263 4.72 8.02 -20.48
CA GLY A 263 3.45 8.13 -19.76
C GLY A 263 2.54 6.91 -19.90
N LEU A 264 3.11 5.71 -20.11
CA LEU A 264 2.32 4.49 -20.17
C LEU A 264 1.71 4.19 -18.80
N ARG A 265 0.52 3.56 -18.78
CA ARG A 265 -0.14 3.10 -17.54
C ARG A 265 0.68 1.98 -16.89
N ASP A 266 0.60 1.88 -15.56
CA ASP A 266 1.35 0.93 -14.74
C ASP A 266 1.23 -0.52 -15.24
N GLU A 267 0.03 -0.94 -15.70
CA GLU A 267 -0.19 -2.27 -16.28
C GLU A 267 0.67 -2.51 -17.53
N LYS A 268 0.82 -1.50 -18.39
CA LYS A 268 1.67 -1.60 -19.59
C LYS A 268 3.15 -1.54 -19.23
N ILE A 269 3.54 -0.74 -18.25
CA ILE A 269 4.92 -0.68 -17.74
C ILE A 269 5.33 -2.04 -17.18
N GLU A 270 4.43 -2.69 -16.42
CA GLU A 270 4.65 -4.05 -15.90
C GLU A 270 4.80 -5.06 -17.05
N ALA A 271 3.95 -5.00 -18.08
CA ALA A 271 4.06 -5.85 -19.25
C ALA A 271 5.39 -5.66 -19.99
N VAL A 272 5.85 -4.42 -20.21
CA VAL A 272 7.16 -4.09 -20.79
C VAL A 272 8.29 -4.65 -19.93
N LYS A 273 8.20 -4.53 -18.59
CA LYS A 273 9.18 -5.12 -17.67
C LYS A 273 9.33 -6.62 -17.91
N PHE A 274 8.21 -7.36 -18.00
CA PHE A 274 8.25 -8.82 -18.20
C PHE A 274 8.70 -9.22 -19.59
N CYS A 275 8.27 -8.49 -20.63
CA CYS A 275 8.82 -8.68 -21.98
C CYS A 275 10.35 -8.58 -21.97
N ALA A 276 10.87 -7.52 -21.36
CA ALA A 276 12.31 -7.27 -21.32
C ALA A 276 13.09 -8.30 -20.50
N ILE A 277 12.50 -8.86 -19.44
CA ILE A 277 13.12 -9.94 -18.65
C ILE A 277 13.13 -11.25 -19.43
N LEU A 278 12.06 -11.54 -20.19
CA LEU A 278 11.81 -12.83 -20.82
C LEU A 278 12.20 -12.89 -22.31
N HIS A 279 12.65 -11.77 -22.92
CA HIS A 279 12.89 -11.72 -24.35
C HIS A 279 13.83 -12.82 -24.85
N ASP A 280 14.86 -13.12 -24.07
CA ASP A 280 15.91 -14.11 -24.37
C ASP A 280 15.62 -15.52 -23.82
N LEU A 281 14.44 -15.77 -23.23
CA LEU A 281 14.07 -17.06 -22.62
C LEU A 281 14.26 -18.25 -23.59
N GLY A 282 13.98 -18.03 -24.85
CA GLY A 282 14.08 -19.09 -25.87
C GLY A 282 15.50 -19.60 -26.16
N LYS A 283 16.54 -18.90 -25.71
CA LYS A 283 17.93 -19.39 -25.77
C LYS A 283 18.13 -20.70 -25.03
N ILE A 284 17.23 -21.09 -24.13
CA ILE A 284 17.24 -22.42 -23.49
C ILE A 284 17.19 -23.55 -24.50
N GLY A 285 16.51 -23.34 -25.65
CA GLY A 285 16.40 -24.31 -26.74
C GLY A 285 17.61 -24.37 -27.65
N ILE A 286 18.61 -23.52 -27.48
CA ILE A 286 19.81 -23.45 -28.29
C ILE A 286 20.95 -24.22 -27.62
N SER A 287 21.68 -25.01 -28.37
CA SER A 287 22.83 -25.76 -27.83
C SER A 287 23.97 -24.82 -27.42
N GLU A 288 24.66 -25.14 -26.30
CA GLU A 288 25.79 -24.35 -25.80
C GLU A 288 26.94 -24.25 -26.84
N ASN A 289 27.11 -25.25 -27.67
CA ASN A 289 28.14 -25.27 -28.73
C ASN A 289 27.89 -24.18 -29.80
N ILE A 290 26.62 -23.84 -30.04
CA ILE A 290 26.27 -22.75 -30.97
C ILE A 290 26.31 -21.42 -30.23
N LEU A 291 25.71 -21.35 -29.00
CA LEU A 291 25.56 -20.14 -28.26
C LEU A 291 26.90 -19.51 -27.80
N ASN A 292 27.89 -20.37 -27.45
CA ASN A 292 29.20 -19.94 -26.95
C ASN A 292 30.33 -20.20 -27.98
N LYS A 293 30.00 -20.35 -29.26
CA LYS A 293 30.98 -20.59 -30.32
C LYS A 293 31.90 -19.38 -30.48
N GLU A 294 33.17 -19.58 -30.40
CA GLU A 294 34.21 -18.53 -30.55
C GLU A 294 34.49 -18.19 -32.03
N ASP A 295 34.26 -19.16 -32.93
CA ASP A 295 34.40 -18.97 -34.37
C ASP A 295 33.15 -18.33 -34.99
N LYS A 296 33.27 -17.90 -36.26
CA LYS A 296 32.12 -17.42 -37.05
C LYS A 296 31.04 -18.48 -37.13
N LEU A 297 29.80 -18.05 -36.82
CA LEU A 297 28.62 -18.91 -36.99
C LEU A 297 28.36 -19.20 -38.44
N LEU A 298 28.00 -20.46 -38.73
CA LEU A 298 27.50 -20.88 -40.05
C LEU A 298 26.07 -20.34 -40.26
N ASP A 299 25.61 -20.20 -41.49
CA ASP A 299 24.27 -19.70 -41.80
C ASP A 299 23.17 -20.50 -41.09
N ARG A 300 23.27 -21.82 -41.02
CA ARG A 300 22.34 -22.69 -40.30
C ARG A 300 22.36 -22.48 -38.77
N GLU A 301 23.52 -22.16 -38.21
CA GLU A 301 23.65 -21.86 -36.79
C GLU A 301 23.01 -20.51 -36.47
N TRP A 302 23.14 -19.52 -37.36
CA TRP A 302 22.44 -18.24 -37.30
C TRP A 302 20.93 -18.40 -37.37
N GLU A 303 20.40 -19.25 -38.25
CA GLU A 303 18.95 -19.55 -38.30
C GLU A 303 18.47 -20.11 -36.96
N THR A 304 19.24 -21.06 -36.37
CA THR A 304 18.89 -21.60 -35.04
C THR A 304 18.84 -20.52 -33.94
N ILE A 305 19.80 -19.58 -33.98
CA ILE A 305 19.77 -18.47 -32.99
C ILE A 305 18.57 -17.54 -33.24
N ARG A 306 18.24 -17.26 -34.49
CA ARG A 306 17.10 -16.39 -34.85
C ARG A 306 15.74 -16.97 -34.46
N ASP A 307 15.64 -18.25 -34.19
CA ASP A 307 14.41 -18.91 -33.77
C ASP A 307 14.14 -18.75 -32.26
N HIS A 308 15.10 -18.23 -31.46
CA HIS A 308 14.88 -18.13 -30.01
C HIS A 308 13.64 -17.26 -29.62
N PRO A 309 13.24 -16.19 -30.33
CA PRO A 309 12.04 -15.44 -29.96
C PRO A 309 10.77 -16.30 -30.10
N VAL A 310 10.71 -17.16 -31.14
CA VAL A 310 9.59 -18.07 -31.36
C VAL A 310 9.56 -19.18 -30.30
N ILE A 311 10.74 -19.70 -29.93
CA ILE A 311 10.88 -20.69 -28.86
C ILE A 311 10.44 -20.04 -27.53
N GLY A 312 10.89 -18.82 -27.26
CA GLY A 312 10.53 -18.04 -26.04
C GLY A 312 9.02 -17.82 -25.93
N GLU A 313 8.37 -17.35 -26.99
CA GLU A 313 6.91 -17.22 -27.03
C GLU A 313 6.22 -18.56 -26.76
N ASN A 314 6.66 -19.65 -27.38
CA ASN A 314 6.09 -20.98 -27.21
C ASN A 314 6.19 -21.49 -25.76
N ILE A 315 7.24 -21.12 -25.01
CA ILE A 315 7.42 -21.49 -23.61
C ILE A 315 6.40 -20.74 -22.73
N ILE A 316 6.12 -19.46 -23.03
CA ILE A 316 5.28 -18.62 -22.15
C ILE A 316 3.81 -18.61 -22.53
N LYS A 317 3.42 -19.05 -23.74
CA LYS A 317 2.03 -18.97 -24.25
C LYS A 317 1.00 -19.68 -23.39
N ASP A 318 1.39 -20.78 -22.73
CA ASP A 318 0.51 -21.59 -21.89
C ASP A 318 0.40 -21.03 -20.46
N ILE A 319 1.20 -20.02 -20.13
CA ILE A 319 1.17 -19.33 -18.84
C ILE A 319 0.20 -18.16 -18.91
N ARG A 320 -0.99 -18.33 -18.35
CA ARG A 320 -2.14 -17.41 -18.50
C ARG A 320 -1.82 -15.91 -18.27
N PHE A 321 -0.97 -15.58 -17.29
CA PHE A 321 -0.65 -14.18 -16.99
C PHE A 321 0.46 -13.60 -17.90
N LEU A 322 1.24 -14.46 -18.61
CA LEU A 322 2.27 -14.06 -19.56
C LEU A 322 1.76 -14.02 -21.00
N TYR A 323 0.58 -14.57 -21.28
CA TYR A 323 0.03 -14.62 -22.65
C TYR A 323 0.04 -13.25 -23.35
N LYS A 324 -0.30 -12.19 -22.62
CA LYS A 324 -0.35 -10.83 -23.18
C LYS A 324 1.00 -10.27 -23.61
N ILE A 325 2.11 -10.81 -23.10
CA ILE A 325 3.47 -10.37 -23.44
C ILE A 325 4.13 -11.23 -24.54
N GLY A 326 3.51 -12.33 -24.93
CA GLY A 326 4.00 -13.22 -25.97
C GLY A 326 4.43 -12.50 -27.26
N PRO A 327 3.60 -11.61 -27.83
CA PRO A 327 3.99 -10.83 -29.01
C PRO A 327 5.24 -9.98 -28.80
N GLY A 328 5.44 -9.41 -27.62
CA GLY A 328 6.64 -8.64 -27.29
C GLY A 328 7.90 -9.49 -27.17
N VAL A 329 7.76 -10.74 -26.71
CA VAL A 329 8.87 -11.72 -26.68
C VAL A 329 9.17 -12.25 -28.08
N ARG A 330 8.16 -12.40 -28.94
CA ARG A 330 8.33 -12.91 -30.32
C ARG A 330 9.03 -11.91 -31.22
N HIS A 331 8.82 -10.62 -31.03
CA HIS A 331 9.21 -9.56 -31.98
C HIS A 331 10.27 -8.60 -31.43
N HIS A 332 11.03 -9.02 -30.42
CA HIS A 332 12.11 -8.20 -29.86
C HIS A 332 13.34 -8.11 -30.76
#